data_adf69ade299658faca4c759f623e2f48
#
_entry.id   adf69ade299658faca4c759f623e2f48
#
_cell.length_a   1.000
_cell.length_b   1.000
_cell.length_c   1.000
_cell.angle_alpha   90.00
_cell.angle_beta   90.00
_cell.angle_gamma   90.00
#
_symmetry.space_group_name_H-M   'P 1'
#
loop_
_entity.id
_entity.type
_entity.pdbx_description
1 polymer ?
#
loop_
_entity_poly.entity_id
_entity_poly.type
_entity_poly.pdbx_seq_one_letter_code
_entity_poly.pdbx_strand_id
1 'polypeptide(L)'
;MTENGEPKSPRGTKAALQDLQEGAAHFLRPVVYLSHNLISRIGVVVTTTSAITLLLTYASQLFGNFNPNPYLGILLFLILPGIFAIGLLLIPLGIYREFRRERKLGALPVTYPRVDFSQRELRRTALFVAVMTAINVPIFAVASYSGTVYMDSQRFCGLTCHQVMMPEYTAYLRSPHARVACVDCHIGPGASWFVRSKLSGSYQVIAVTFNLYPRPIPTPVHNLRPARQTCEECHWPERFSGNKLLIKTKYGDDEQNSVAKTVLLMHIGGRSLDQKLVGIHGAHLGLVTYIPADEKRQRIPWVSHRDADGTIAEYVSTDNPPKPDLLAHGERRIMDCMDCHNRPSHIFYLPEVAVDREMAAGRISPSLPFIHKVSIELLKKNYPSRKEAETQLPEELREYYRKNYFDVYNRQRAQIEQAATALVYIYDGNVFPAMNVTWGTYPNNLGHMDFPGCFRCHDGSHETKGGREITQDCNACHDLLAMDDPDPKILHELGGGS
;
A
#
# COMPACT_ATOMS: atom_id res chain seq x y z
N MET A 1 13.70 57.61 -56.43
CA MET A 1 14.63 57.77 -55.29
C MET A 1 14.61 56.46 -54.54
N THR A 2 15.65 55.66 -54.77
CA THR A 2 15.82 54.30 -54.30
C THR A 2 16.71 54.35 -53.08
N GLU A 3 16.20 53.97 -51.94
CA GLU A 3 17.00 53.67 -50.72
C GLU A 3 17.48 52.27 -50.71
N ASN A 4 18.81 52.14 -50.85
CA ASN A 4 19.52 50.89 -50.77
C ASN A 4 19.59 50.42 -49.30
N GLY A 5 18.88 49.31 -48.94
CA GLY A 5 19.08 48.57 -47.71
C GLY A 5 20.23 47.60 -47.87
N GLU A 6 21.40 47.88 -47.30
CA GLU A 6 22.48 46.87 -47.16
C GLU A 6 22.08 45.72 -46.25
N PRO A 7 22.34 44.46 -46.61
CA PRO A 7 22.11 43.33 -45.74
C PRO A 7 23.18 43.30 -44.62
N LYS A 8 22.75 43.35 -43.36
CA LYS A 8 23.61 43.14 -42.19
C LYS A 8 24.27 41.76 -42.31
N SER A 9 25.58 41.73 -42.45
CA SER A 9 26.43 40.56 -42.40
C SER A 9 26.14 39.73 -41.14
N PRO A 10 26.03 38.37 -41.21
CA PRO A 10 25.85 37.52 -40.05
C PRO A 10 27.09 37.66 -39.14
N ARG A 11 26.86 38.08 -37.88
CA ARG A 11 27.91 38.11 -36.84
C ARG A 11 28.57 36.71 -36.80
N GLY A 12 29.85 36.66 -37.14
CA GLY A 12 30.55 35.41 -37.27
C GLY A 12 30.53 34.60 -35.92
N THR A 13 30.48 33.31 -36.02
CA THR A 13 30.46 32.37 -34.89
C THR A 13 31.52 32.66 -33.82
N LYS A 14 32.63 33.29 -34.20
CA LYS A 14 33.67 33.75 -33.27
C LYS A 14 33.25 34.91 -32.39
N ALA A 15 32.48 35.88 -32.89
CA ALA A 15 31.98 36.99 -32.10
C ALA A 15 30.88 36.55 -31.11
N ALA A 16 29.99 35.63 -31.51
CA ALA A 16 28.98 35.04 -30.61
C ALA A 16 29.61 34.19 -29.52
N LEU A 17 30.71 33.48 -29.80
CA LEU A 17 31.48 32.74 -28.81
C LEU A 17 32.22 33.66 -27.83
N GLN A 18 32.73 34.80 -28.30
CA GLN A 18 33.36 35.81 -27.44
C GLN A 18 32.34 36.49 -26.52
N ASP A 19 31.16 36.89 -27.04
CA ASP A 19 30.08 37.44 -26.23
C ASP A 19 29.59 36.46 -25.15
N LEU A 20 29.48 35.19 -25.49
CA LEU A 20 29.13 34.10 -24.53
C LEU A 20 30.22 33.90 -23.48
N GLN A 21 31.50 33.97 -23.85
CA GLN A 21 32.62 33.84 -22.92
C GLN A 21 32.73 35.03 -21.97
N GLU A 22 32.49 36.26 -22.48
CA GLU A 22 32.48 37.47 -21.63
C GLU A 22 31.30 37.47 -20.67
N GLY A 23 30.09 37.07 -21.12
CA GLY A 23 28.90 36.92 -20.27
C GLY A 23 29.07 35.88 -19.20
N ALA A 24 29.61 34.73 -19.55
CA ALA A 24 29.89 33.65 -18.60
C ALA A 24 30.98 34.05 -17.59
N ALA A 25 32.04 34.72 -18.04
CA ALA A 25 33.08 35.23 -17.17
C ALA A 25 32.57 36.26 -16.17
N HIS A 26 31.67 37.15 -16.60
CA HIS A 26 31.05 38.16 -15.73
C HIS A 26 30.21 37.53 -14.61
N PHE A 27 29.46 36.47 -14.93
CA PHE A 27 28.63 35.73 -13.96
C PHE A 27 29.49 34.89 -13.02
N LEU A 28 30.57 34.26 -13.50
CA LEU A 28 31.40 33.35 -12.72
C LEU A 28 32.36 34.05 -11.74
N ARG A 29 32.75 35.31 -11.99
CA ARG A 29 33.69 36.05 -11.14
C ARG A 29 33.27 36.12 -9.67
N PRO A 30 32.05 36.56 -9.32
CA PRO A 30 31.63 36.61 -7.93
C PRO A 30 31.50 35.23 -7.34
N VAL A 31 31.04 34.21 -8.11
CA VAL A 31 30.86 32.85 -7.65
C VAL A 31 32.22 32.23 -7.29
N VAL A 32 33.21 32.34 -8.15
CA VAL A 32 34.57 31.81 -7.89
C VAL A 32 35.21 32.52 -6.68
N TYR A 33 35.12 33.84 -6.60
CA TYR A 33 35.69 34.61 -5.47
C TYR A 33 35.03 34.20 -4.15
N LEU A 34 33.74 34.17 -4.07
CA LEU A 34 32.97 33.86 -2.85
C LEU A 34 32.94 32.40 -2.49
N SER A 35 33.29 31.49 -3.41
CA SER A 35 33.35 30.04 -3.13
C SER A 35 34.53 29.60 -2.27
N HIS A 36 35.52 30.48 -2.03
CA HIS A 36 36.70 30.19 -1.23
C HIS A 36 36.46 30.20 0.29
N ASN A 37 35.25 29.93 0.74
CA ASN A 37 34.89 29.79 2.14
C ASN A 37 34.84 28.34 2.59
N LEU A 38 34.91 28.10 3.91
CA LEU A 38 34.96 26.75 4.50
C LEU A 38 33.70 25.95 4.18
N ILE A 39 32.51 26.57 4.19
CA ILE A 39 31.21 25.88 3.96
C ILE A 39 31.15 25.36 2.52
N SER A 40 31.50 26.19 1.54
CA SER A 40 31.55 25.76 0.13
C SER A 40 32.55 24.64 -0.10
N ARG A 41 33.75 24.71 0.54
CA ARG A 41 34.76 23.65 0.46
C ARG A 41 34.25 22.33 1.06
N ILE A 42 33.60 22.37 2.22
CA ILE A 42 32.94 21.17 2.81
C ILE A 42 31.88 20.63 1.84
N GLY A 43 31.06 21.51 1.26
CA GLY A 43 30.06 21.13 0.27
C GLY A 43 30.67 20.37 -0.92
N VAL A 44 31.77 20.85 -1.47
CA VAL A 44 32.51 20.18 -2.57
C VAL A 44 33.01 18.82 -2.15
N VAL A 45 33.64 18.70 -0.98
CA VAL A 45 34.14 17.41 -0.48
C VAL A 45 33.04 16.41 -0.29
N VAL A 46 31.95 16.80 0.39
CA VAL A 46 30.77 15.96 0.63
C VAL A 46 30.14 15.50 -0.69
N THR A 47 29.95 16.41 -1.63
CA THR A 47 29.38 16.09 -2.95
C THR A 47 30.26 15.09 -3.69
N THR A 48 31.58 15.36 -3.76
CA THR A 48 32.51 14.51 -4.51
C THR A 48 32.62 13.12 -3.90
N THR A 49 32.75 13.03 -2.57
CA THR A 49 32.85 11.74 -1.87
C THR A 49 31.59 10.90 -2.05
N SER A 50 30.41 11.51 -1.86
CA SER A 50 29.14 10.80 -2.05
C SER A 50 28.91 10.39 -3.50
N ALA A 51 29.32 11.23 -4.47
CA ALA A 51 29.23 10.89 -5.89
C ALA A 51 30.10 9.68 -6.26
N ILE A 52 31.36 9.65 -5.79
CA ILE A 52 32.25 8.51 -6.02
C ILE A 52 31.68 7.23 -5.40
N THR A 53 31.17 7.31 -4.17
CA THR A 53 30.57 6.16 -3.49
C THR A 53 29.34 5.65 -4.24
N LEU A 54 28.48 6.55 -4.72
CA LEU A 54 27.32 6.18 -5.56
C LEU A 54 27.76 5.48 -6.85
N LEU A 55 28.77 6.03 -7.55
CA LEU A 55 29.30 5.42 -8.78
C LEU A 55 29.85 4.01 -8.54
N LEU A 56 30.65 3.81 -7.51
CA LEU A 56 31.19 2.50 -7.15
C LEU A 56 30.09 1.51 -6.81
N THR A 57 29.06 1.96 -6.11
CA THR A 57 27.91 1.12 -5.74
C THR A 57 27.10 0.70 -6.97
N TYR A 58 26.79 1.63 -7.87
CA TYR A 58 26.09 1.30 -9.11
C TYR A 58 26.91 0.40 -10.02
N ALA A 59 28.21 0.63 -10.11
CA ALA A 59 29.11 -0.25 -10.84
C ALA A 59 29.07 -1.68 -10.28
N SER A 60 29.14 -1.84 -8.95
CA SER A 60 29.08 -3.16 -8.31
C SER A 60 27.75 -3.88 -8.56
N GLN A 61 26.63 -3.14 -8.65
CA GLN A 61 25.33 -3.71 -9.00
C GLN A 61 25.28 -4.23 -10.45
N LEU A 62 25.86 -3.47 -11.39
CA LEU A 62 25.93 -3.86 -12.80
C LEU A 62 26.76 -5.15 -13.01
N PHE A 63 27.77 -5.37 -12.21
CA PHE A 63 28.62 -6.57 -12.28
C PHE A 63 28.10 -7.76 -11.44
N GLY A 64 26.85 -7.70 -10.90
CA GLY A 64 26.19 -8.84 -10.27
C GLY A 64 26.68 -9.24 -8.87
N ASN A 65 27.59 -8.49 -8.27
CA ASN A 65 28.20 -8.80 -6.95
C ASN A 65 27.41 -8.28 -5.75
N PHE A 66 26.16 -7.88 -5.96
CA PHE A 66 25.37 -7.23 -4.92
C PHE A 66 24.27 -8.14 -4.37
N ASN A 67 24.45 -8.59 -3.12
CA ASN A 67 23.40 -9.29 -2.39
C ASN A 67 22.54 -8.26 -1.63
N PRO A 68 21.27 -8.04 -2.00
CA PRO A 68 20.49 -6.92 -1.50
C PRO A 68 20.02 -7.17 -0.07
N ASN A 69 20.82 -6.75 0.91
CA ASN A 69 20.35 -6.56 2.27
C ASN A 69 19.41 -5.33 2.28
N PRO A 70 18.16 -5.43 2.81
CA PRO A 70 17.20 -4.32 2.84
C PRO A 70 17.75 -3.04 3.49
N TYR A 71 18.55 -3.16 4.55
CA TYR A 71 19.16 -2.01 5.24
C TYR A 71 20.21 -1.29 4.39
N LEU A 72 20.95 -2.04 3.59
CA LEU A 72 21.92 -1.47 2.67
C LEU A 72 21.21 -0.67 1.56
N GLY A 73 20.00 -1.10 1.18
CA GLY A 73 19.14 -0.34 0.26
C GLY A 73 18.77 1.05 0.79
N ILE A 74 18.46 1.19 2.08
CA ILE A 74 18.18 2.51 2.68
C ILE A 74 19.42 3.41 2.60
N LEU A 75 20.58 2.86 2.96
CA LEU A 75 21.83 3.61 2.92
C LEU A 75 22.14 4.12 1.51
N LEU A 76 21.99 3.26 0.50
CA LEU A 76 22.42 3.55 -0.87
C LEU A 76 21.41 4.39 -1.66
N PHE A 77 20.11 4.18 -1.43
CA PHE A 77 19.08 4.83 -2.24
C PHE A 77 18.40 6.01 -1.55
N LEU A 78 18.57 6.16 -0.24
CA LEU A 78 17.96 7.27 0.51
C LEU A 78 19.01 8.15 1.19
N ILE A 79 19.90 7.56 2.00
CA ILE A 79 20.84 8.35 2.81
C ILE A 79 21.95 8.96 1.94
N LEU A 80 22.58 8.18 1.11
CA LEU A 80 23.73 8.63 0.30
C LEU A 80 23.35 9.67 -0.75
N PRO A 81 22.24 9.56 -1.51
CA PRO A 81 21.73 10.64 -2.35
C PRO A 81 21.33 11.89 -1.55
N GLY A 82 20.80 11.71 -0.33
CA GLY A 82 20.50 12.81 0.59
C GLY A 82 21.78 13.59 1.00
N ILE A 83 22.85 12.89 1.36
CA ILE A 83 24.15 13.48 1.68
C ILE A 83 24.71 14.23 0.46
N PHE A 84 24.61 13.63 -0.73
CA PHE A 84 25.01 14.27 -2.00
C PHE A 84 24.25 15.58 -2.24
N ALA A 85 22.92 15.57 -2.08
CA ALA A 85 22.08 16.75 -2.23
C ALA A 85 22.41 17.84 -1.19
N ILE A 86 22.68 17.44 0.07
CA ILE A 86 23.13 18.39 1.11
C ILE A 86 24.47 19.01 0.72
N GLY A 87 25.41 18.24 0.22
CA GLY A 87 26.69 18.73 -0.27
C GLY A 87 26.51 19.79 -1.38
N LEU A 88 25.62 19.51 -2.36
CA LEU A 88 25.29 20.46 -3.44
C LEU A 88 24.66 21.75 -2.90
N LEU A 89 23.83 21.68 -1.87
CA LEU A 89 23.20 22.85 -1.24
C LEU A 89 24.18 23.68 -0.40
N LEU A 90 25.17 23.04 0.24
CA LEU A 90 26.19 23.74 1.03
C LEU A 90 27.05 24.67 0.18
N ILE A 91 27.26 24.38 -1.09
CA ILE A 91 28.07 25.22 -1.99
C ILE A 91 27.44 26.61 -2.16
N PRO A 92 26.21 26.76 -2.68
CA PRO A 92 25.58 28.08 -2.83
C PRO A 92 25.27 28.75 -1.48
N LEU A 93 24.97 27.97 -0.43
CA LEU A 93 24.78 28.51 0.92
C LEU A 93 26.05 29.18 1.46
N GLY A 94 27.21 28.53 1.26
CA GLY A 94 28.51 29.11 1.63
C GLY A 94 28.81 30.39 0.86
N ILE A 95 28.55 30.42 -0.45
CA ILE A 95 28.70 31.61 -1.31
C ILE A 95 27.79 32.75 -0.81
N TYR A 96 26.50 32.45 -0.55
CA TYR A 96 25.55 33.43 -0.07
C TYR A 96 25.91 33.98 1.31
N ARG A 97 26.37 33.15 2.23
CA ARG A 97 26.80 33.55 3.57
C ARG A 97 28.07 34.45 3.50
N GLU A 98 29.04 34.11 2.67
CA GLU A 98 30.24 34.92 2.47
C GLU A 98 29.91 36.25 1.81
N PHE A 99 29.05 36.29 0.79
CA PHE A 99 28.52 37.51 0.20
C PHE A 99 27.86 38.42 1.25
N ARG A 100 27.00 37.88 2.13
CA ARG A 100 26.37 38.67 3.20
C ARG A 100 27.38 39.18 4.21
N ARG A 101 28.40 38.39 4.53
CA ARG A 101 29.46 38.75 5.46
C ARG A 101 30.29 39.91 4.92
N GLU A 102 30.81 39.78 3.71
CA GLU A 102 31.64 40.82 3.07
C GLU A 102 30.81 42.09 2.81
N ARG A 103 29.57 41.98 2.45
CA ARG A 103 28.66 43.13 2.30
C ARG A 103 28.49 43.89 3.63
N LYS A 104 28.36 43.20 4.75
CA LYS A 104 28.25 43.85 6.09
C LYS A 104 29.55 44.52 6.52
N LEU A 105 30.67 43.95 6.14
CA LEU A 105 32.01 44.50 6.45
C LEU A 105 32.45 45.61 5.48
N GLY A 106 31.70 45.91 4.45
CA GLY A 106 32.10 46.87 3.40
C GLY A 106 33.31 46.38 2.58
N ALA A 107 33.62 45.07 2.65
CA ALA A 107 34.79 44.47 2.03
C ALA A 107 34.53 43.93 0.61
N LEU A 108 33.29 44.06 0.10
CA LEU A 108 32.98 43.65 -1.28
C LEU A 108 33.82 44.45 -2.27
N PRO A 109 34.57 43.80 -3.15
CA PRO A 109 35.39 44.52 -4.15
C PRO A 109 34.48 45.25 -5.12
N VAL A 110 34.82 46.50 -5.44
CA VAL A 110 34.09 47.34 -6.42
C VAL A 110 34.09 46.67 -7.79
N THR A 111 35.13 45.94 -8.11
CA THR A 111 35.22 45.05 -9.29
C THR A 111 35.81 43.74 -8.87
N TYR A 112 35.07 42.63 -9.13
CA TYR A 112 35.58 41.30 -8.89
C TYR A 112 36.82 41.02 -9.77
N PRO A 113 37.86 40.32 -9.25
CA PRO A 113 39.05 39.99 -10.02
C PRO A 113 38.64 39.36 -11.36
N ARG A 114 39.27 39.84 -12.44
CA ARG A 114 39.03 39.28 -13.76
C ARG A 114 39.40 37.80 -13.76
N VAL A 115 38.44 36.96 -14.14
CA VAL A 115 38.68 35.57 -14.41
C VAL A 115 39.39 35.50 -15.76
N ASP A 116 40.74 35.52 -15.73
CA ASP A 116 41.55 35.48 -16.93
C ASP A 116 41.80 34.04 -17.37
N PHE A 117 40.98 33.58 -18.32
CA PHE A 117 41.12 32.22 -18.90
C PHE A 117 42.41 32.03 -19.73
N SER A 118 43.22 33.07 -19.92
CA SER A 118 44.55 32.90 -20.51
C SER A 118 45.51 32.19 -19.58
N GLN A 119 45.27 32.26 -18.25
CA GLN A 119 46.08 31.60 -17.24
C GLN A 119 45.82 30.07 -17.25
N ARG A 120 46.87 29.31 -17.43
CA ARG A 120 46.79 27.83 -17.55
C ARG A 120 46.14 27.16 -16.33
N GLU A 121 46.38 27.70 -15.13
CA GLU A 121 45.82 27.16 -13.88
C GLU A 121 44.31 27.37 -13.80
N LEU A 122 43.85 28.56 -14.18
CA LEU A 122 42.42 28.88 -14.18
C LEU A 122 41.63 28.08 -15.20
N ARG A 123 42.20 27.85 -16.40
CA ARG A 123 41.58 26.97 -17.41
C ARG A 123 41.49 25.55 -16.92
N ARG A 124 42.52 25.01 -16.20
CA ARG A 124 42.49 23.69 -15.61
C ARG A 124 41.39 23.57 -14.53
N THR A 125 41.30 24.56 -13.65
CA THR A 125 40.29 24.61 -12.60
C THR A 125 38.88 24.72 -13.19
N ALA A 126 38.67 25.60 -14.17
CA ALA A 126 37.39 25.74 -14.86
C ALA A 126 36.96 24.46 -15.60
N LEU A 127 37.93 23.81 -16.29
CA LEU A 127 37.70 22.52 -16.93
C LEU A 127 37.37 21.43 -15.91
N PHE A 128 38.12 21.38 -14.80
CA PHE A 128 37.84 20.45 -13.72
C PHE A 128 36.42 20.64 -13.16
N VAL A 129 36.02 21.87 -12.84
CA VAL A 129 34.69 22.18 -12.35
C VAL A 129 33.61 21.79 -13.38
N ALA A 130 33.82 22.12 -14.65
CA ALA A 130 32.88 21.79 -15.72
C ALA A 130 32.73 20.27 -15.89
N VAL A 131 33.85 19.53 -15.90
CA VAL A 131 33.87 18.06 -15.98
C VAL A 131 33.18 17.44 -14.75
N MET A 132 33.52 17.91 -13.54
CA MET A 132 32.87 17.41 -12.31
C MET A 132 31.38 17.71 -12.28
N THR A 133 30.96 18.87 -12.72
CA THR A 133 29.52 19.20 -12.83
C THR A 133 28.83 18.32 -13.86
N ALA A 134 29.44 18.11 -15.03
CA ALA A 134 28.92 17.25 -16.08
C ALA A 134 28.80 15.77 -15.62
N ILE A 135 29.65 15.32 -14.70
CA ILE A 135 29.58 13.99 -14.10
C ILE A 135 28.54 13.95 -12.97
N ASN A 136 28.52 14.96 -12.10
CA ASN A 136 27.65 14.99 -10.93
C ASN A 136 26.14 15.11 -11.29
N VAL A 137 25.81 15.85 -12.34
CA VAL A 137 24.39 16.01 -12.77
C VAL A 137 23.76 14.67 -13.19
N PRO A 138 24.35 13.84 -14.07
CA PRO A 138 23.86 12.52 -14.36
C PRO A 138 23.79 11.60 -13.13
N ILE A 139 24.80 11.64 -12.25
CA ILE A 139 24.79 10.82 -11.02
C ILE A 139 23.60 11.18 -10.14
N PHE A 140 23.37 12.47 -9.94
CA PHE A 140 22.23 12.94 -9.16
C PHE A 140 20.90 12.51 -9.79
N ALA A 141 20.79 12.68 -11.11
CA ALA A 141 19.58 12.28 -11.84
C ALA A 141 19.31 10.76 -11.71
N VAL A 142 20.34 9.93 -11.94
CA VAL A 142 20.24 8.48 -11.82
C VAL A 142 19.98 8.05 -10.37
N ALA A 143 20.67 8.65 -9.40
CA ALA A 143 20.47 8.34 -7.99
C ALA A 143 19.06 8.72 -7.51
N SER A 144 18.56 9.89 -7.90
CA SER A 144 17.20 10.35 -7.58
C SER A 144 16.15 9.46 -8.21
N TYR A 145 16.32 9.11 -9.48
CA TYR A 145 15.43 8.20 -10.18
C TYR A 145 15.41 6.81 -9.54
N SER A 146 16.59 6.22 -9.35
CA SER A 146 16.72 4.88 -8.72
C SER A 146 16.20 4.87 -7.28
N GLY A 147 16.44 5.95 -6.52
CA GLY A 147 15.89 6.13 -5.18
C GLY A 147 14.37 6.16 -5.17
N THR A 148 13.76 6.87 -6.12
CA THR A 148 12.29 6.91 -6.27
C THR A 148 11.74 5.53 -6.62
N VAL A 149 12.31 4.86 -7.64
CA VAL A 149 11.90 3.51 -8.04
C VAL A 149 12.05 2.51 -6.89
N TYR A 150 13.14 2.59 -6.11
CA TYR A 150 13.31 1.75 -4.94
C TYR A 150 12.27 2.02 -3.85
N MET A 151 12.00 3.30 -3.53
CA MET A 151 10.96 3.67 -2.55
C MET A 151 9.54 3.26 -2.96
N ASP A 152 9.28 3.13 -4.26
CA ASP A 152 7.99 2.68 -4.79
C ASP A 152 7.90 1.14 -4.90
N SER A 153 9.00 0.43 -4.62
CA SER A 153 9.05 -1.04 -4.69
C SER A 153 8.34 -1.72 -3.52
N GLN A 154 7.78 -2.89 -3.79
CA GLN A 154 7.19 -3.77 -2.77
C GLN A 154 8.22 -4.15 -1.68
N ARG A 155 9.51 -4.29 -2.05
CA ARG A 155 10.59 -4.59 -1.10
C ARG A 155 10.80 -3.46 -0.10
N PHE A 156 10.77 -2.22 -0.55
CA PHE A 156 10.88 -1.08 0.35
C PHE A 156 9.67 -1.02 1.28
N CYS A 157 8.46 -1.05 0.77
CA CYS A 157 7.24 -0.96 1.57
C CYS A 157 7.08 -2.12 2.56
N GLY A 158 7.36 -3.35 2.12
CA GLY A 158 7.08 -4.56 2.92
C GLY A 158 8.26 -5.03 3.77
N LEU A 159 9.52 -4.85 3.31
CA LEU A 159 10.69 -5.45 3.97
C LEU A 159 11.58 -4.44 4.68
N THR A 160 11.60 -3.17 4.26
CA THR A 160 12.42 -2.16 4.94
C THR A 160 11.84 -1.80 6.30
N CYS A 161 10.51 -1.66 6.39
CA CYS A 161 9.78 -1.48 7.64
C CYS A 161 9.18 -2.82 8.11
N HIS A 162 9.95 -3.91 8.01
CA HIS A 162 9.49 -5.30 8.11
C HIS A 162 8.65 -5.62 9.35
N GLN A 163 8.96 -5.07 10.50
CA GLN A 163 8.23 -5.35 11.73
C GLN A 163 6.82 -4.77 11.71
N VAL A 164 6.70 -3.51 11.28
CA VAL A 164 5.42 -2.79 11.23
C VAL A 164 4.53 -3.30 10.10
N MET A 165 5.14 -3.56 8.93
CA MET A 165 4.42 -3.94 7.71
C MET A 165 4.25 -5.44 7.55
N MET A 166 4.82 -6.26 8.44
CA MET A 166 4.76 -7.72 8.32
C MET A 166 3.33 -8.27 8.19
N PRO A 167 2.33 -7.83 9.00
CA PRO A 167 0.96 -8.31 8.85
C PRO A 167 0.40 -8.01 7.46
N GLU A 168 0.47 -6.75 7.05
CA GLU A 168 -0.11 -6.26 5.79
C GLU A 168 0.62 -6.85 4.57
N TYR A 169 1.95 -6.93 4.62
CA TYR A 169 2.75 -7.51 3.55
C TYR A 169 2.52 -9.01 3.39
N THR A 170 2.41 -9.76 4.50
CA THR A 170 2.10 -11.19 4.47
C THR A 170 0.71 -11.44 3.88
N ALA A 171 -0.31 -10.68 4.31
CA ALA A 171 -1.65 -10.78 3.77
C ALA A 171 -1.70 -10.40 2.28
N TYR A 172 -0.98 -9.34 1.87
CA TYR A 172 -0.85 -8.94 0.48
C TYR A 172 -0.28 -10.04 -0.41
N LEU A 173 0.81 -10.70 0.00
CA LEU A 173 1.43 -11.78 -0.77
C LEU A 173 0.50 -12.99 -0.99
N ARG A 174 -0.52 -13.14 -0.15
CA ARG A 174 -1.54 -14.21 -0.22
C ARG A 174 -2.84 -13.75 -0.89
N SER A 175 -2.88 -12.49 -1.34
CA SER A 175 -4.08 -11.89 -1.94
C SER A 175 -4.12 -12.05 -3.46
N PRO A 176 -5.29 -11.91 -4.08
CA PRO A 176 -5.41 -11.81 -5.54
C PRO A 176 -4.61 -10.64 -6.15
N HIS A 177 -4.31 -9.61 -5.35
CA HIS A 177 -3.55 -8.43 -5.77
C HIS A 177 -2.03 -8.52 -5.52
N ALA A 178 -1.48 -9.68 -5.21
CA ALA A 178 -0.05 -9.86 -4.92
C ALA A 178 0.92 -9.42 -6.05
N ARG A 179 0.39 -9.15 -7.25
CA ARG A 179 1.14 -8.64 -8.42
C ARG A 179 0.94 -7.15 -8.69
N VAL A 180 0.02 -6.49 -7.96
CA VAL A 180 -0.24 -5.05 -8.07
C VAL A 180 0.72 -4.33 -7.13
N ALA A 181 1.39 -3.28 -7.60
CA ALA A 181 2.34 -2.58 -6.74
C ALA A 181 1.62 -1.85 -5.59
N CYS A 182 2.26 -1.81 -4.42
CA CYS A 182 1.69 -1.13 -3.26
C CYS A 182 1.33 0.33 -3.56
N VAL A 183 2.19 1.00 -4.35
CA VAL A 183 2.02 2.40 -4.74
C VAL A 183 0.80 2.64 -5.62
N ASP A 184 0.36 1.67 -6.41
CA ASP A 184 -0.82 1.82 -7.29
C ASP A 184 -2.09 2.06 -6.48
N CYS A 185 -2.20 1.42 -5.30
CA CYS A 185 -3.33 1.59 -4.39
C CYS A 185 -3.11 2.70 -3.36
N HIS A 186 -1.89 2.82 -2.80
CA HIS A 186 -1.60 3.72 -1.67
C HIS A 186 -1.17 5.13 -2.09
N ILE A 187 -0.68 5.31 -3.30
CA ILE A 187 -0.23 6.60 -3.81
C ILE A 187 -1.03 6.99 -5.06
N GLY A 188 -1.03 6.14 -6.07
CA GLY A 188 -1.64 6.40 -7.38
C GLY A 188 -0.95 7.51 -8.18
N PRO A 189 -1.40 7.78 -9.43
CA PRO A 189 -0.82 8.79 -10.29
C PRO A 189 -1.13 10.21 -9.82
N GLY A 190 -0.21 11.14 -10.12
CA GLY A 190 -0.38 12.58 -9.91
C GLY A 190 0.57 13.19 -8.88
N ALA A 191 1.12 14.37 -9.22
CA ALA A 191 2.14 15.05 -8.44
C ALA A 191 1.70 15.39 -7.00
N SER A 192 0.43 15.76 -6.79
CA SER A 192 -0.11 16.10 -5.47
C SER A 192 -0.12 14.89 -4.52
N TRP A 193 -0.50 13.73 -5.02
CA TRP A 193 -0.50 12.49 -4.26
C TRP A 193 0.92 11.99 -3.99
N PHE A 194 1.82 12.12 -4.97
CA PHE A 194 3.23 11.83 -4.78
C PHE A 194 3.84 12.65 -3.64
N VAL A 195 3.65 13.98 -3.64
CA VAL A 195 4.17 14.86 -2.58
C VAL A 195 3.58 14.48 -1.21
N ARG A 196 2.26 14.29 -1.13
CA ARG A 196 1.60 13.86 0.12
C ARG A 196 2.18 12.56 0.66
N SER A 197 2.41 11.57 -0.21
CA SER A 197 2.97 10.28 0.19
C SER A 197 4.40 10.41 0.70
N LYS A 198 5.25 11.26 0.09
CA LYS A 198 6.63 11.47 0.55
C LYS A 198 6.68 12.21 1.89
N LEU A 199 5.80 13.18 2.12
CA LEU A 199 5.68 13.85 3.42
C LEU A 199 5.17 12.90 4.52
N SER A 200 4.12 12.12 4.24
CA SER A 200 3.63 11.09 5.15
C SER A 200 4.68 10.02 5.41
N GLY A 201 5.38 9.56 4.36
CA GLY A 201 6.46 8.58 4.47
C GLY A 201 7.63 9.07 5.33
N SER A 202 7.98 10.35 5.26
CA SER A 202 9.01 10.95 6.11
C SER A 202 8.64 10.87 7.59
N TYR A 203 7.37 11.15 7.93
CA TYR A 203 6.86 10.96 9.30
C TYR A 203 6.90 9.48 9.71
N GLN A 204 6.51 8.56 8.81
CA GLN A 204 6.54 7.12 9.08
C GLN A 204 7.95 6.62 9.40
N VAL A 205 8.98 7.12 8.71
CA VAL A 205 10.39 6.80 9.02
C VAL A 205 10.73 7.22 10.45
N ILE A 206 10.35 8.42 10.87
CA ILE A 206 10.54 8.90 12.24
C ILE A 206 9.77 8.00 13.22
N ALA A 207 8.50 7.73 12.95
CA ALA A 207 7.65 6.91 13.81
C ALA A 207 8.20 5.49 14.00
N VAL A 208 8.72 4.87 12.94
CA VAL A 208 9.34 3.54 13.02
C VAL A 208 10.67 3.59 13.78
N THR A 209 11.52 4.59 13.50
CA THR A 209 12.84 4.73 14.15
C THR A 209 12.72 4.92 15.67
N PHE A 210 11.73 5.69 16.11
CA PHE A 210 11.51 5.99 17.53
C PHE A 210 10.39 5.17 18.17
N ASN A 211 9.85 4.15 17.45
CA ASN A 211 8.80 3.26 17.94
C ASN A 211 7.51 3.99 18.38
N LEU A 212 7.10 5.01 17.62
CA LEU A 212 5.94 5.88 17.90
C LEU A 212 4.66 5.43 17.21
N TYR A 213 4.66 4.33 16.49
CA TYR A 213 3.49 3.82 15.77
C TYR A 213 2.57 2.98 16.66
N PRO A 214 1.24 3.04 16.45
CA PRO A 214 0.28 2.24 17.21
C PRO A 214 0.35 0.76 16.83
N ARG A 215 -0.04 -0.10 17.76
CA ARG A 215 -0.14 -1.55 17.58
C ARG A 215 -1.49 -2.05 18.11
N PRO A 216 -2.36 -2.55 17.24
CA PRO A 216 -2.23 -2.68 15.78
C PRO A 216 -2.29 -1.33 15.05
N ILE A 217 -1.92 -1.33 13.76
CA ILE A 217 -2.11 -0.15 12.89
C ILE A 217 -3.61 0.10 12.73
N PRO A 218 -4.11 1.33 12.95
CA PRO A 218 -5.53 1.64 12.84
C PRO A 218 -6.05 1.45 11.41
N THR A 219 -7.29 1.00 11.30
CA THR A 219 -8.02 0.92 10.03
C THR A 219 -9.42 1.50 10.21
N PRO A 220 -9.96 2.18 9.18
CA PRO A 220 -9.38 2.45 7.85
C PRO A 220 -8.19 3.41 7.88
N VAL A 221 -7.28 3.25 6.93
CA VAL A 221 -6.13 4.17 6.80
C VAL A 221 -6.63 5.52 6.32
N HIS A 222 -6.25 6.58 7.04
CA HIS A 222 -6.58 7.95 6.67
C HIS A 222 -5.72 8.44 5.50
N ASN A 223 -6.26 9.39 4.72
CA ASN A 223 -5.56 10.05 3.60
C ASN A 223 -5.22 9.15 2.40
N LEU A 224 -5.89 8.01 2.23
CA LEU A 224 -5.84 7.29 0.98
C LEU A 224 -6.55 8.07 -0.13
N ARG A 225 -6.12 7.86 -1.37
CA ARG A 225 -6.82 8.35 -2.56
C ARG A 225 -8.25 7.80 -2.59
N PRO A 226 -9.23 8.55 -3.14
CA PRO A 226 -10.59 8.04 -3.30
C PRO A 226 -10.60 6.68 -4.00
N ALA A 227 -11.32 5.71 -3.45
CA ALA A 227 -11.29 4.32 -3.92
C ALA A 227 -11.66 4.17 -5.39
N ARG A 228 -12.66 4.92 -5.86
CA ARG A 228 -13.05 4.92 -7.27
C ARG A 228 -11.89 5.29 -8.19
N GLN A 229 -11.14 6.33 -7.85
CA GLN A 229 -9.98 6.77 -8.65
C GLN A 229 -8.83 5.77 -8.69
N THR A 230 -8.82 4.78 -7.78
CA THR A 230 -7.79 3.75 -7.70
C THR A 230 -8.30 2.44 -8.27
N CYS A 231 -9.45 1.97 -7.79
CA CYS A 231 -9.99 0.66 -8.16
C CYS A 231 -10.50 0.63 -9.61
N GLU A 232 -11.13 1.72 -10.06
CA GLU A 232 -11.69 1.81 -11.41
C GLU A 232 -10.63 1.91 -12.53
N GLU A 233 -9.35 2.08 -12.19
CA GLU A 233 -8.25 1.95 -13.17
C GLU A 233 -8.14 0.51 -13.74
N CYS A 234 -8.53 -0.49 -12.94
CA CYS A 234 -8.53 -1.90 -13.33
C CYS A 234 -9.91 -2.55 -13.29
N HIS A 235 -10.78 -2.09 -12.40
CA HIS A 235 -12.12 -2.63 -12.15
C HIS A 235 -13.19 -1.64 -12.60
N TRP A 236 -13.60 -1.70 -13.88
CA TRP A 236 -14.69 -0.83 -14.35
C TRP A 236 -16.05 -1.38 -13.94
N PRO A 237 -16.91 -0.56 -13.32
CA PRO A 237 -18.25 -0.99 -12.93
C PRO A 237 -19.09 -1.55 -14.08
N GLU A 238 -18.86 -1.06 -15.30
CA GLU A 238 -19.58 -1.52 -16.51
C GLU A 238 -19.22 -2.95 -16.92
N ARG A 239 -18.09 -3.49 -16.46
CA ARG A 239 -17.69 -4.88 -16.73
C ARG A 239 -18.22 -5.90 -15.71
N PHE A 240 -18.70 -5.43 -14.58
CA PHE A 240 -19.28 -6.27 -13.54
C PHE A 240 -20.81 -6.35 -13.69
N SER A 241 -21.25 -6.83 -14.84
CA SER A 241 -22.68 -7.09 -15.07
C SER A 241 -22.96 -8.57 -14.86
N GLY A 242 -24.02 -8.88 -14.13
CA GLY A 242 -24.52 -10.23 -13.96
C GLY A 242 -24.33 -10.81 -12.56
N ASN A 243 -24.39 -12.13 -12.49
CA ASN A 243 -24.36 -12.89 -11.27
C ASN A 243 -23.04 -13.66 -11.13
N LYS A 244 -22.64 -13.92 -9.90
CA LYS A 244 -21.44 -14.72 -9.58
C LYS A 244 -21.82 -15.91 -8.72
N LEU A 245 -21.50 -17.10 -9.20
CA LEU A 245 -21.61 -18.30 -8.38
C LEU A 245 -20.55 -18.27 -7.26
N LEU A 246 -20.99 -18.47 -6.04
CA LEU A 246 -20.14 -18.57 -4.86
C LEU A 246 -20.43 -19.89 -4.14
N ILE A 247 -19.42 -20.73 -4.00
CA ILE A 247 -19.48 -21.98 -3.26
C ILE A 247 -18.70 -21.79 -1.97
N LYS A 248 -19.37 -21.97 -0.83
CA LYS A 248 -18.75 -21.99 0.49
C LYS A 248 -18.76 -23.43 0.98
N THR A 249 -17.58 -23.95 1.27
CA THR A 249 -17.41 -25.27 1.87
C THR A 249 -17.02 -25.11 3.32
N LYS A 250 -17.75 -25.75 4.22
CA LYS A 250 -17.47 -25.82 5.65
C LYS A 250 -17.26 -27.27 6.06
N TYR A 251 -16.54 -27.46 7.15
CA TYR A 251 -16.33 -28.76 7.74
C TYR A 251 -16.84 -28.79 9.18
N GLY A 252 -17.43 -29.91 9.60
CA GLY A 252 -17.96 -30.10 10.94
C GLY A 252 -16.87 -30.39 11.98
N ASP A 253 -17.23 -30.17 13.24
CA ASP A 253 -16.38 -30.48 14.40
C ASP A 253 -16.50 -31.96 14.85
N ASP A 254 -17.09 -32.80 14.00
CA ASP A 254 -17.27 -34.23 14.24
C ASP A 254 -16.04 -35.03 13.79
N GLU A 255 -16.06 -36.33 14.12
CA GLU A 255 -14.93 -37.23 13.83
C GLU A 255 -14.64 -37.38 12.33
N GLN A 256 -15.67 -37.31 11.50
CA GLN A 256 -15.60 -37.44 10.05
C GLN A 256 -15.30 -36.12 9.36
N ASN A 257 -15.31 -34.99 10.10
CA ASN A 257 -15.21 -33.66 9.54
C ASN A 257 -16.24 -33.43 8.41
N SER A 258 -17.52 -33.67 8.74
CA SER A 258 -18.63 -33.69 7.78
C SER A 258 -18.64 -32.45 6.90
N VAL A 259 -18.71 -32.63 5.58
CA VAL A 259 -18.70 -31.55 4.61
C VAL A 259 -20.08 -30.93 4.47
N ALA A 260 -20.14 -29.62 4.45
CA ALA A 260 -21.35 -28.85 4.17
C ALA A 260 -21.02 -27.77 3.13
N LYS A 261 -21.71 -27.81 2.00
CA LYS A 261 -21.55 -26.81 0.92
C LYS A 261 -22.78 -25.92 0.84
N THR A 262 -22.57 -24.63 0.83
CA THR A 262 -23.61 -23.65 0.52
C THR A 262 -23.29 -23.02 -0.82
N VAL A 263 -24.26 -23.05 -1.75
CA VAL A 263 -24.12 -22.57 -3.11
C VAL A 263 -25.02 -21.34 -3.28
N LEU A 264 -24.41 -20.22 -3.58
CA LEU A 264 -25.08 -18.91 -3.73
C LEU A 264 -24.88 -18.37 -5.14
N LEU A 265 -25.93 -17.83 -5.73
CA LEU A 265 -25.85 -17.02 -6.94
C LEU A 265 -25.92 -15.54 -6.54
N MET A 266 -24.78 -14.90 -6.39
CA MET A 266 -24.67 -13.51 -5.97
C MET A 266 -25.09 -12.56 -7.07
N HIS A 267 -26.05 -11.67 -6.80
CA HIS A 267 -26.50 -10.60 -7.71
C HIS A 267 -25.54 -9.41 -7.63
N ILE A 268 -24.29 -9.58 -8.03
CA ILE A 268 -23.28 -8.52 -7.92
C ILE A 268 -23.65 -7.31 -8.77
N GLY A 269 -24.24 -7.53 -9.94
CA GLY A 269 -24.73 -6.47 -10.80
C GLY A 269 -23.66 -5.49 -11.26
N GLY A 270 -24.11 -4.29 -11.60
CA GLY A 270 -23.32 -3.23 -12.19
C GLY A 270 -24.19 -2.44 -13.17
N ARG A 271 -23.61 -2.04 -14.30
CA ARG A 271 -24.38 -1.39 -15.37
C ARG A 271 -24.84 -2.43 -16.38
N SER A 272 -26.15 -2.54 -16.57
CA SER A 272 -26.76 -3.43 -17.58
C SER A 272 -26.60 -2.86 -18.99
N LEU A 273 -26.92 -3.65 -20.02
CA LEU A 273 -26.82 -3.23 -21.43
C LEU A 273 -27.68 -2.00 -21.77
N ASP A 274 -28.80 -1.82 -21.09
CA ASP A 274 -29.68 -0.65 -21.20
C ASP A 274 -29.28 0.51 -20.26
N GLN A 275 -28.04 0.49 -19.78
CA GLN A 275 -27.43 1.53 -18.94
C GLN A 275 -28.05 1.68 -17.53
N LYS A 276 -28.93 0.77 -17.12
CA LYS A 276 -29.46 0.77 -15.75
C LYS A 276 -28.48 0.19 -14.77
N LEU A 277 -28.43 0.76 -13.59
CA LEU A 277 -27.69 0.19 -12.45
C LEU A 277 -28.53 -0.93 -11.84
N VAL A 278 -27.91 -2.10 -11.68
CA VAL A 278 -28.59 -3.32 -11.18
C VAL A 278 -27.72 -4.03 -10.15
N GLY A 279 -28.35 -4.85 -9.31
CA GLY A 279 -27.70 -5.66 -8.29
C GLY A 279 -27.03 -4.85 -7.17
N ILE A 280 -26.17 -5.52 -6.40
CA ILE A 280 -25.54 -4.94 -5.21
C ILE A 280 -24.77 -3.66 -5.55
N HIS A 281 -23.94 -3.66 -6.59
CA HIS A 281 -23.18 -2.47 -6.97
C HIS A 281 -24.07 -1.34 -7.44
N GLY A 282 -25.12 -1.66 -8.22
CA GLY A 282 -26.03 -0.66 -8.74
C GLY A 282 -26.88 0.02 -7.68
N ALA A 283 -27.22 -0.71 -6.61
CA ALA A 283 -28.01 -0.17 -5.51
C ALA A 283 -27.21 0.69 -4.53
N HIS A 284 -25.88 0.58 -4.50
CA HIS A 284 -25.07 1.19 -3.45
C HIS A 284 -24.14 2.29 -3.93
N LEU A 285 -23.40 2.05 -5.05
CA LEU A 285 -22.31 2.93 -5.45
C LEU A 285 -22.80 4.34 -5.85
N GLY A 286 -22.43 5.33 -5.03
CA GLY A 286 -22.77 6.73 -5.25
C GLY A 286 -24.23 7.09 -4.94
N LEU A 287 -25.06 6.13 -4.54
CA LEU A 287 -26.46 6.34 -4.18
C LEU A 287 -26.67 6.37 -2.66
N VAL A 288 -25.82 5.68 -1.92
CA VAL A 288 -25.90 5.59 -0.47
C VAL A 288 -24.94 6.58 0.17
N THR A 289 -25.45 7.34 1.15
CA THR A 289 -24.64 8.16 2.07
C THR A 289 -24.91 7.69 3.50
N TYR A 290 -23.89 7.59 4.33
CA TYR A 290 -24.03 7.13 5.69
C TYR A 290 -23.16 7.91 6.68
N ILE A 291 -23.47 7.82 7.97
CA ILE A 291 -22.69 8.38 9.07
C ILE A 291 -22.24 7.24 9.97
N PRO A 292 -20.92 6.96 10.07
CA PRO A 292 -20.41 5.94 10.99
C PRO A 292 -20.36 6.51 12.43
N ALA A 293 -20.65 5.67 13.42
CA ALA A 293 -20.57 6.01 14.83
C ALA A 293 -19.22 5.61 15.47
N ASP A 294 -18.35 4.92 14.72
CA ASP A 294 -17.01 4.50 15.19
C ASP A 294 -15.99 4.59 14.05
N GLU A 295 -14.71 4.69 14.44
CA GLU A 295 -13.60 4.82 13.48
C GLU A 295 -13.47 3.63 12.54
N LYS A 296 -13.81 2.41 13.00
CA LYS A 296 -13.77 1.19 12.19
C LYS A 296 -14.98 1.06 11.25
N ARG A 297 -15.95 1.98 11.35
CA ARG A 297 -17.19 1.99 10.54
C ARG A 297 -18.00 0.70 10.66
N GLN A 298 -18.00 0.10 11.86
CA GLN A 298 -18.76 -1.11 12.12
C GLN A 298 -20.19 -0.82 12.60
N ARG A 299 -20.44 0.37 13.16
CA ARG A 299 -21.76 0.85 13.56
C ARG A 299 -22.17 2.03 12.69
N ILE A 300 -23.29 1.88 12.01
CA ILE A 300 -23.82 2.86 11.04
C ILE A 300 -25.27 3.21 11.44
N PRO A 301 -25.48 4.20 12.33
CA PRO A 301 -26.83 4.50 12.86
C PRO A 301 -27.70 5.35 11.93
N TRP A 302 -27.13 5.91 10.84
CA TRP A 302 -27.87 6.71 9.88
C TRP A 302 -27.40 6.43 8.46
N VAL A 303 -28.36 6.24 7.56
CA VAL A 303 -28.14 5.98 6.14
C VAL A 303 -29.12 6.81 5.34
N SER A 304 -28.72 7.34 4.19
CA SER A 304 -29.63 7.86 3.18
C SER A 304 -29.39 7.18 1.86
N HIS A 305 -30.47 6.95 1.13
CA HIS A 305 -30.44 6.37 -0.22
C HIS A 305 -31.15 7.31 -1.19
N ARG A 306 -30.56 7.51 -2.37
CA ARG A 306 -31.18 8.23 -3.47
C ARG A 306 -31.89 7.23 -4.36
N ASP A 307 -33.24 7.27 -4.35
CA ASP A 307 -34.11 6.43 -5.17
C ASP A 307 -34.02 6.82 -6.65
N ALA A 308 -34.51 5.97 -7.55
CA ALA A 308 -34.42 6.15 -9.00
C ALA A 308 -35.15 7.42 -9.52
N ASP A 309 -36.17 7.88 -8.80
CA ASP A 309 -36.89 9.13 -9.08
C ASP A 309 -36.15 10.40 -8.58
N GLY A 310 -35.00 10.22 -7.94
CA GLY A 310 -34.19 11.29 -7.36
C GLY A 310 -34.56 11.67 -5.93
N THR A 311 -35.62 11.07 -5.36
CA THR A 311 -35.95 11.28 -3.93
C THR A 311 -34.90 10.71 -3.01
N ILE A 312 -34.75 11.32 -1.82
CA ILE A 312 -33.80 10.85 -0.80
C ILE A 312 -34.60 10.27 0.36
N ALA A 313 -34.43 8.97 0.57
CA ALA A 313 -34.98 8.27 1.73
C ALA A 313 -33.91 8.24 2.84
N GLU A 314 -34.26 8.69 4.04
CA GLU A 314 -33.39 8.65 5.22
C GLU A 314 -33.83 7.54 6.16
N TYR A 315 -32.91 6.68 6.55
CA TYR A 315 -33.11 5.56 7.45
C TYR A 315 -32.30 5.78 8.74
N VAL A 316 -32.91 5.47 9.85
CA VAL A 316 -32.32 5.61 11.20
C VAL A 316 -32.43 4.27 11.89
N SER A 317 -31.34 3.83 12.50
CA SER A 317 -31.36 2.61 13.31
C SER A 317 -32.22 2.83 14.56
N THR A 318 -33.19 1.98 14.78
CA THR A 318 -34.04 1.95 15.99
C THR A 318 -33.32 1.31 17.17
N ASP A 319 -32.45 0.35 16.92
CA ASP A 319 -31.67 -0.34 17.95
C ASP A 319 -30.51 0.52 18.48
N ASN A 320 -29.90 1.32 17.60
CA ASN A 320 -28.77 2.18 17.92
C ASN A 320 -28.98 3.58 17.34
N PRO A 321 -29.98 4.35 17.84
CA PRO A 321 -30.29 5.64 17.25
C PRO A 321 -29.10 6.61 17.34
N PRO A 322 -28.85 7.42 16.30
CA PRO A 322 -27.76 8.37 16.28
C PRO A 322 -27.98 9.46 17.32
N LYS A 323 -26.91 9.82 18.04
CA LYS A 323 -26.93 10.99 18.92
C LYS A 323 -27.12 12.27 18.10
N PRO A 324 -27.81 13.30 18.62
CA PRO A 324 -28.02 14.57 17.90
C PRO A 324 -26.71 15.22 17.42
N ASP A 325 -25.66 15.16 18.21
CA ASP A 325 -24.34 15.68 17.86
C ASP A 325 -23.73 14.92 16.67
N LEU A 326 -23.89 13.60 16.60
CA LEU A 326 -23.43 12.77 15.47
C LEU A 326 -24.16 13.14 14.18
N LEU A 327 -25.46 13.42 14.25
CA LEU A 327 -26.23 13.86 13.07
C LEU A 327 -25.84 15.26 12.59
N ALA A 328 -25.47 16.15 13.52
CA ALA A 328 -25.10 17.53 13.21
C ALA A 328 -23.67 17.64 12.69
N HIS A 329 -22.71 16.91 13.24
CA HIS A 329 -21.30 17.09 13.01
C HIS A 329 -20.59 15.83 12.48
N GLY A 330 -21.26 14.68 12.42
CA GLY A 330 -20.69 13.41 11.92
C GLY A 330 -20.29 13.48 10.45
N GLU A 331 -19.19 12.79 10.12
CA GLU A 331 -18.71 12.69 8.74
C GLU A 331 -19.74 11.96 7.87
N ARG A 332 -20.29 12.67 6.88
CA ARG A 332 -21.19 12.08 5.86
C ARG A 332 -20.37 11.49 4.75
N ARG A 333 -20.40 10.16 4.61
CA ARG A 333 -19.67 9.42 3.58
C ARG A 333 -20.57 8.93 2.48
N ILE A 334 -20.21 9.23 1.25
CA ILE A 334 -20.81 8.56 0.07
C ILE A 334 -20.16 7.19 -0.03
N MET A 335 -20.98 6.14 -0.07
CA MET A 335 -20.52 4.76 -0.14
C MET A 335 -19.70 4.50 -1.41
N ASP A 336 -18.54 3.91 -1.23
CA ASP A 336 -17.62 3.54 -2.30
C ASP A 336 -17.12 2.08 -2.16
N CYS A 337 -16.21 1.67 -3.03
CA CYS A 337 -15.66 0.31 -3.07
C CYS A 337 -15.11 -0.15 -1.71
N MET A 338 -14.43 0.76 -0.97
CA MET A 338 -13.77 0.44 0.30
C MET A 338 -14.74 0.29 1.48
N ASP A 339 -16.00 0.65 1.33
CA ASP A 339 -16.98 0.50 2.42
C ASP A 339 -17.45 -0.94 2.57
N CYS A 340 -17.39 -1.70 1.48
CA CYS A 340 -17.64 -3.15 1.43
C CYS A 340 -16.35 -3.95 1.27
N HIS A 341 -15.50 -3.61 0.28
CA HIS A 341 -14.22 -4.23 0.03
C HIS A 341 -13.10 -3.58 0.85
N ASN A 342 -13.28 -3.45 2.16
CA ASN A 342 -12.37 -2.72 3.04
C ASN A 342 -10.99 -3.37 3.21
N ARG A 343 -10.83 -4.64 2.82
CA ARG A 343 -9.59 -5.41 2.92
C ARG A 343 -9.26 -6.14 1.61
N PRO A 344 -9.20 -5.49 0.44
CA PRO A 344 -9.09 -6.18 -0.85
C PRO A 344 -7.76 -6.94 -1.02
N SER A 345 -6.69 -6.46 -0.39
CA SER A 345 -5.34 -7.06 -0.45
C SER A 345 -4.80 -7.51 0.90
N HIS A 346 -5.49 -7.20 1.99
CA HIS A 346 -5.00 -7.43 3.35
C HIS A 346 -6.06 -8.15 4.18
N ILE A 347 -6.52 -9.31 3.67
CA ILE A 347 -7.55 -10.13 4.35
C ILE A 347 -6.89 -10.93 5.46
N PHE A 348 -7.46 -10.85 6.66
CA PHE A 348 -7.17 -11.73 7.80
C PHE A 348 -8.40 -12.57 8.06
N TYR A 349 -8.25 -13.89 7.96
CA TYR A 349 -9.34 -14.84 8.13
C TYR A 349 -9.51 -15.19 9.61
N LEU A 350 -10.73 -15.51 10.03
CA LEU A 350 -10.98 -16.20 11.29
C LEU A 350 -10.45 -17.62 11.20
N PRO A 351 -10.10 -18.28 12.33
CA PRO A 351 -9.49 -19.60 12.32
C PRO A 351 -10.38 -20.64 11.63
N GLU A 352 -11.70 -20.59 11.83
CA GLU A 352 -12.68 -21.48 11.21
C GLU A 352 -12.60 -21.37 9.67
N VAL A 353 -12.68 -20.13 9.16
CA VAL A 353 -12.62 -19.86 7.71
C VAL A 353 -11.27 -20.27 7.12
N ALA A 354 -10.19 -20.04 7.85
CA ALA A 354 -8.85 -20.39 7.38
C ALA A 354 -8.66 -21.91 7.31
N VAL A 355 -9.13 -22.65 8.30
CA VAL A 355 -9.08 -24.13 8.31
C VAL A 355 -9.95 -24.71 7.22
N ASP A 356 -11.20 -24.26 7.07
CA ASP A 356 -12.10 -24.68 5.98
C ASP A 356 -11.45 -24.51 4.61
N ARG A 357 -10.80 -23.37 4.37
CA ARG A 357 -10.11 -23.08 3.11
C ARG A 357 -8.93 -24.04 2.84
N GLU A 358 -8.15 -24.34 3.86
CA GLU A 358 -7.02 -25.28 3.74
C GLU A 358 -7.48 -26.72 3.56
N MET A 359 -8.60 -27.10 4.18
CA MET A 359 -9.25 -28.40 3.98
C MET A 359 -9.84 -28.51 2.55
N ALA A 360 -10.58 -27.53 2.12
CA ALA A 360 -11.15 -27.48 0.77
C ALA A 360 -10.07 -27.48 -0.33
N ALA A 361 -8.88 -26.94 -0.03
CA ALA A 361 -7.73 -26.96 -0.92
C ALA A 361 -6.89 -28.26 -0.83
N GLY A 362 -7.30 -29.23 -0.01
CA GLY A 362 -6.61 -30.51 0.18
C GLY A 362 -5.30 -30.44 0.95
N ARG A 363 -4.98 -29.30 1.59
CA ARG A 363 -3.77 -29.15 2.41
C ARG A 363 -3.93 -29.66 3.84
N ILE A 364 -5.17 -29.77 4.30
CA ILE A 364 -5.54 -30.48 5.54
C ILE A 364 -6.49 -31.60 5.12
N SER A 365 -6.12 -32.85 5.36
CA SER A 365 -6.91 -34.00 4.97
C SER A 365 -8.11 -34.20 5.89
N PRO A 366 -9.36 -34.25 5.37
CA PRO A 366 -10.53 -34.58 6.21
C PRO A 366 -10.56 -36.01 6.70
N SER A 367 -9.65 -36.91 6.23
CA SER A 367 -9.55 -38.28 6.72
C SER A 367 -8.94 -38.39 8.13
N LEU A 368 -8.39 -37.30 8.64
CA LEU A 368 -7.85 -37.25 10.01
C LEU A 368 -9.00 -36.96 11.00
N PRO A 369 -9.30 -37.86 11.96
CA PRO A 369 -10.42 -37.67 12.88
C PRO A 369 -10.36 -36.33 13.63
N PHE A 370 -11.48 -35.60 13.66
CA PHE A 370 -11.64 -34.32 14.35
C PHE A 370 -10.63 -33.25 13.94
N ILE A 371 -10.00 -33.33 12.75
CA ILE A 371 -8.93 -32.42 12.38
C ILE A 371 -9.42 -30.98 12.30
N HIS A 372 -10.65 -30.72 11.84
CA HIS A 372 -11.25 -29.38 11.80
C HIS A 372 -11.28 -28.76 13.19
N LYS A 373 -11.93 -29.43 14.14
CA LYS A 373 -12.06 -29.00 15.54
C LYS A 373 -10.70 -28.75 16.20
N VAL A 374 -9.82 -29.75 16.14
CA VAL A 374 -8.50 -29.70 16.79
C VAL A 374 -7.63 -28.56 16.19
N SER A 375 -7.68 -28.38 14.88
CA SER A 375 -6.98 -27.29 14.21
C SER A 375 -7.40 -25.93 14.76
N ILE A 376 -8.70 -25.69 14.90
CA ILE A 376 -9.25 -24.43 15.43
C ILE A 376 -8.85 -24.24 16.89
N GLU A 377 -8.96 -25.28 17.71
CA GLU A 377 -8.57 -25.25 19.13
C GLU A 377 -7.09 -24.90 19.29
N LEU A 378 -6.21 -25.47 18.48
CA LEU A 378 -4.77 -25.19 18.50
C LEU A 378 -4.48 -23.77 18.02
N LEU A 379 -5.09 -23.32 16.92
CA LEU A 379 -4.89 -21.98 16.38
C LEU A 379 -5.36 -20.87 17.34
N LYS A 380 -6.38 -21.14 18.15
CA LYS A 380 -6.91 -20.17 19.14
C LYS A 380 -6.10 -20.11 20.44
N LYS A 381 -5.11 -20.97 20.62
CA LYS A 381 -4.21 -20.88 21.77
C LYS A 381 -3.37 -19.61 21.71
N ASN A 382 -3.02 -19.10 22.89
CA ASN A 382 -2.15 -17.94 22.99
C ASN A 382 -0.69 -18.38 22.96
N TYR A 383 0.02 -18.06 21.89
CA TYR A 383 1.45 -18.26 21.76
C TYR A 383 2.17 -16.92 21.97
N PRO A 384 3.16 -16.83 22.89
CA PRO A 384 3.85 -15.59 23.20
C PRO A 384 4.57 -14.95 22.00
N SER A 385 5.01 -15.78 21.06
CA SER A 385 5.66 -15.33 19.84
C SER A 385 5.32 -16.21 18.65
N ARG A 386 5.48 -15.65 17.43
CA ARG A 386 5.33 -16.41 16.19
C ARG A 386 6.24 -17.65 16.14
N LYS A 387 7.50 -17.50 16.56
CA LYS A 387 8.48 -18.60 16.59
C LYS A 387 8.04 -19.75 17.51
N GLU A 388 7.41 -19.42 18.63
CA GLU A 388 6.86 -20.43 19.52
C GLU A 388 5.65 -21.15 18.90
N ALA A 389 4.75 -20.41 18.24
CA ALA A 389 3.65 -21.02 17.51
C ALA A 389 4.14 -21.94 16.39
N GLU A 390 5.14 -21.53 15.60
CA GLU A 390 5.77 -22.35 14.55
C GLU A 390 6.33 -23.68 15.07
N THR A 391 6.76 -23.70 16.34
CA THR A 391 7.31 -24.92 16.97
C THR A 391 6.24 -25.74 17.67
N GLN A 392 5.35 -25.10 18.43
CA GLN A 392 4.39 -25.78 19.31
C GLN A 392 3.19 -26.32 18.53
N LEU A 393 2.66 -25.59 17.54
CA LEU A 393 1.50 -26.05 16.75
C LEU A 393 1.71 -27.44 16.12
N PRO A 394 2.83 -27.69 15.40
CA PRO A 394 3.09 -29.03 14.86
C PRO A 394 3.23 -30.12 15.93
N GLU A 395 3.89 -29.79 17.02
CA GLU A 395 4.13 -30.78 18.08
C GLU A 395 2.83 -31.15 18.82
N GLU A 396 2.00 -30.16 19.14
CA GLU A 396 0.72 -30.37 19.80
C GLU A 396 -0.26 -31.16 18.91
N LEU A 397 -0.24 -30.94 17.58
CA LEU A 397 -1.03 -31.75 16.65
C LEU A 397 -0.57 -33.18 16.59
N ARG A 398 0.75 -33.42 16.53
CA ARG A 398 1.33 -34.78 16.59
C ARG A 398 0.98 -35.49 17.87
N GLU A 399 1.10 -34.80 19.01
CA GLU A 399 0.79 -35.33 20.31
C GLU A 399 -0.68 -35.69 20.43
N TYR A 400 -1.59 -34.86 19.90
CA TYR A 400 -3.02 -35.16 19.87
C TYR A 400 -3.30 -36.48 19.17
N TYR A 401 -2.74 -36.75 17.98
CA TYR A 401 -2.96 -37.99 17.25
C TYR A 401 -2.21 -39.19 17.90
N ARG A 402 -1.01 -38.96 18.40
CA ARG A 402 -0.26 -40.01 19.10
C ARG A 402 -1.02 -40.54 20.32
N LYS A 403 -1.65 -39.65 21.08
CA LYS A 403 -2.35 -39.95 22.30
C LYS A 403 -3.75 -40.55 22.07
N ASN A 404 -4.52 -39.95 21.16
CA ASN A 404 -5.94 -40.27 21.00
C ASN A 404 -6.21 -41.24 19.84
N TYR A 405 -5.35 -41.26 18.81
CA TYR A 405 -5.52 -42.00 17.57
C TYR A 405 -4.21 -42.64 17.10
N PHE A 406 -3.63 -43.48 17.92
CA PHE A 406 -2.28 -44.05 17.69
C PHE A 406 -2.16 -44.80 16.36
N ASP A 407 -3.19 -45.52 15.94
CA ASP A 407 -3.20 -46.21 14.64
C ASP A 407 -3.22 -45.23 13.46
N VAL A 408 -3.97 -44.15 13.58
CA VAL A 408 -3.98 -43.05 12.58
C VAL A 408 -2.62 -42.37 12.54
N TYR A 409 -2.04 -42.10 13.71
CA TYR A 409 -0.72 -41.49 13.82
C TYR A 409 0.35 -42.29 13.06
N ASN A 410 0.31 -43.64 13.16
CA ASN A 410 1.27 -44.48 12.47
C ASN A 410 1.00 -44.60 10.95
N ARG A 411 -0.29 -44.77 10.57
CA ARG A 411 -0.66 -45.01 9.17
C ARG A 411 -0.77 -43.75 8.32
N GLN A 412 -1.12 -42.60 8.91
CA GLN A 412 -1.36 -41.34 8.19
C GLN A 412 -0.39 -40.24 8.63
N ARG A 413 0.86 -40.60 8.95
CA ARG A 413 1.86 -39.68 9.44
C ARG A 413 2.11 -38.54 8.45
N ALA A 414 2.14 -38.82 7.16
CA ALA A 414 2.34 -37.81 6.11
C ALA A 414 1.22 -36.75 6.10
N GLN A 415 -0.04 -37.17 6.26
CA GLN A 415 -1.19 -36.28 6.33
C GLN A 415 -1.15 -35.39 7.59
N ILE A 416 -0.71 -35.94 8.72
CA ILE A 416 -0.53 -35.19 9.98
C ILE A 416 0.55 -34.12 9.80
N GLU A 417 1.70 -34.44 9.18
CA GLU A 417 2.77 -33.48 8.92
C GLU A 417 2.32 -32.38 7.91
N GLN A 418 1.54 -32.76 6.91
CA GLN A 418 0.97 -31.79 5.97
C GLN A 418 -0.01 -30.85 6.68
N ALA A 419 -0.88 -31.38 7.52
CA ALA A 419 -1.81 -30.58 8.32
C ALA A 419 -1.05 -29.65 9.30
N ALA A 420 -0.01 -30.15 9.97
CA ALA A 420 0.85 -29.37 10.85
C ALA A 420 1.49 -28.17 10.12
N THR A 421 1.99 -28.41 8.90
CA THR A 421 2.54 -27.36 8.05
C THR A 421 1.47 -26.34 7.66
N ALA A 422 0.25 -26.80 7.34
CA ALA A 422 -0.87 -25.92 7.01
C ALA A 422 -1.31 -25.06 8.22
N LEU A 423 -1.29 -25.60 9.45
CA LEU A 423 -1.60 -24.82 10.65
C LEU A 423 -0.59 -23.68 10.87
N VAL A 424 0.70 -23.97 10.72
CA VAL A 424 1.74 -22.93 10.78
C VAL A 424 1.48 -21.88 9.70
N TYR A 425 1.20 -22.31 8.46
CA TYR A 425 0.87 -21.39 7.38
C TYR A 425 -0.36 -20.52 7.68
N ILE A 426 -1.42 -21.07 8.27
CA ILE A 426 -2.60 -20.31 8.69
C ILE A 426 -2.22 -19.31 9.77
N TYR A 427 -1.54 -19.74 10.84
CA TYR A 427 -1.15 -18.88 11.95
C TYR A 427 -0.30 -17.71 11.46
N ASP A 428 0.73 -17.99 10.69
CA ASP A 428 1.66 -17.03 10.13
C ASP A 428 1.01 -16.00 9.19
N GLY A 429 -0.15 -16.30 8.66
CA GLY A 429 -0.90 -15.39 7.79
C GLY A 429 -1.84 -14.45 8.52
N ASN A 430 -2.20 -14.77 9.76
CA ASN A 430 -3.32 -14.13 10.44
C ASN A 430 -2.99 -13.59 11.83
N VAL A 431 -1.91 -14.09 12.47
CA VAL A 431 -1.55 -13.71 13.85
C VAL A 431 -0.14 -13.13 13.90
N PHE A 432 -0.01 -11.93 14.46
CA PHE A 432 1.24 -11.19 14.58
C PHE A 432 1.34 -10.58 15.99
N PRO A 433 1.80 -11.34 17.00
CA PRO A 433 1.83 -10.88 18.39
C PRO A 433 2.60 -9.57 18.59
N ALA A 434 3.75 -9.39 17.88
CA ALA A 434 4.55 -8.18 17.94
C ALA A 434 3.82 -6.90 17.49
N MET A 435 2.73 -7.06 16.72
CA MET A 435 1.89 -5.97 16.22
C MET A 435 0.49 -5.95 16.87
N ASN A 436 0.24 -6.78 17.89
CA ASN A 436 -1.06 -6.97 18.53
C ASN A 436 -2.18 -7.32 17.52
N VAL A 437 -1.83 -8.04 16.45
CA VAL A 437 -2.79 -8.55 15.47
C VAL A 437 -3.09 -10.00 15.80
N THR A 438 -4.37 -10.29 16.02
CA THR A 438 -4.90 -11.62 16.28
C THR A 438 -6.22 -11.79 15.53
N TRP A 439 -6.86 -12.93 15.73
CA TRP A 439 -8.15 -13.25 15.12
C TRP A 439 -9.18 -12.15 15.35
N GLY A 440 -9.83 -11.68 14.30
CA GLY A 440 -10.87 -10.65 14.38
C GLY A 440 -10.37 -9.20 14.62
N THR A 441 -9.06 -8.95 14.73
CA THR A 441 -8.51 -7.59 14.89
C THR A 441 -8.98 -6.66 13.78
N TYR A 442 -9.04 -7.18 12.56
CA TYR A 442 -9.44 -6.45 11.36
C TYR A 442 -10.68 -7.08 10.71
N PRO A 443 -11.87 -6.52 10.93
CA PRO A 443 -13.09 -7.03 10.32
C PRO A 443 -13.05 -6.88 8.80
N ASN A 444 -13.64 -7.86 8.10
CA ASN A 444 -13.90 -7.81 6.67
C ASN A 444 -15.39 -7.52 6.46
N ASN A 445 -15.69 -6.47 5.70
CA ASN A 445 -17.06 -6.03 5.47
C ASN A 445 -17.77 -6.77 4.32
N LEU A 446 -17.09 -7.68 3.64
CA LEU A 446 -17.65 -8.44 2.53
C LEU A 446 -18.48 -9.62 3.05
N GLY A 447 -19.78 -9.60 2.77
CA GLY A 447 -20.72 -10.60 3.29
C GLY A 447 -21.25 -10.26 4.68
N HIS A 448 -21.77 -11.26 5.41
CA HIS A 448 -22.43 -11.07 6.72
C HIS A 448 -22.28 -12.28 7.66
N MET A 449 -21.43 -13.26 7.30
CA MET A 449 -21.32 -14.51 8.07
C MET A 449 -20.24 -14.43 9.16
N ASP A 450 -19.09 -13.80 8.85
CA ASP A 450 -17.92 -13.77 9.75
C ASP A 450 -17.89 -12.47 10.56
N PHE A 451 -18.39 -11.40 9.97
CA PHE A 451 -18.53 -10.07 10.55
C PHE A 451 -19.86 -9.46 10.10
N PRO A 452 -20.36 -8.40 10.76
CA PRO A 452 -21.64 -7.80 10.39
C PRO A 452 -21.73 -7.44 8.89
N GLY A 453 -20.67 -6.88 8.30
CA GLY A 453 -20.60 -6.61 6.87
C GLY A 453 -21.83 -5.88 6.31
N CYS A 454 -22.63 -6.57 5.49
CA CYS A 454 -23.87 -6.04 4.94
C CYS A 454 -24.91 -5.73 6.02
N PHE A 455 -24.91 -6.50 7.11
CA PHE A 455 -25.85 -6.33 8.23
C PHE A 455 -25.50 -5.15 9.15
N ARG A 456 -24.50 -4.33 8.79
CA ARG A 456 -24.32 -3.01 9.42
C ARG A 456 -25.47 -2.04 9.11
N CYS A 457 -26.24 -2.30 8.02
CA CYS A 457 -27.38 -1.51 7.58
C CYS A 457 -28.61 -2.38 7.28
N HIS A 458 -28.41 -3.64 6.80
CA HIS A 458 -29.48 -4.58 6.49
C HIS A 458 -29.79 -5.47 7.70
N ASP A 459 -30.01 -4.84 8.86
CA ASP A 459 -30.18 -5.50 10.16
C ASP A 459 -31.63 -5.54 10.66
N GLY A 460 -32.57 -4.99 9.86
CA GLY A 460 -34.00 -4.88 10.23
C GLY A 460 -34.29 -3.75 11.21
N SER A 461 -33.28 -2.99 11.63
CA SER A 461 -33.47 -1.87 12.56
C SER A 461 -33.50 -0.51 11.86
N HIS A 462 -33.05 -0.45 10.61
CA HIS A 462 -32.98 0.80 9.86
C HIS A 462 -34.28 1.10 9.16
N GLU A 463 -34.99 2.12 9.63
CA GLU A 463 -36.30 2.51 9.06
C GLU A 463 -36.43 4.02 8.83
N THR A 464 -37.23 4.39 7.87
CA THR A 464 -37.64 5.78 7.62
C THR A 464 -38.70 6.21 8.63
N LYS A 465 -38.96 7.51 8.74
CA LYS A 465 -40.07 8.04 9.55
C LYS A 465 -41.45 7.50 9.11
N GLY A 466 -41.56 7.00 7.88
CA GLY A 466 -42.79 6.39 7.35
C GLY A 466 -42.84 4.87 7.56
N GLY A 467 -41.90 4.26 8.26
CA GLY A 467 -41.87 2.81 8.52
C GLY A 467 -41.37 1.96 7.34
N ARG A 468 -40.72 2.55 6.32
CA ARG A 468 -40.06 1.79 5.26
C ARG A 468 -38.68 1.35 5.80
N GLU A 469 -38.44 0.06 5.82
CA GLU A 469 -37.17 -0.54 6.29
C GLU A 469 -36.17 -0.72 5.14
N ILE A 470 -34.86 -0.78 5.48
CA ILE A 470 -33.86 -1.31 4.56
C ILE A 470 -34.09 -2.82 4.45
N THR A 471 -34.21 -3.31 3.23
CA THR A 471 -34.59 -4.71 2.97
C THR A 471 -33.64 -5.72 3.59
N GLN A 472 -34.17 -6.77 4.20
CA GLN A 472 -33.45 -7.97 4.64
C GLN A 472 -33.76 -9.18 3.75
N ASP A 473 -34.48 -8.98 2.62
CA ASP A 473 -34.79 -10.07 1.68
C ASP A 473 -33.48 -10.64 1.12
N CYS A 474 -33.21 -11.92 1.41
CA CYS A 474 -32.04 -12.64 0.94
C CYS A 474 -31.89 -12.55 -0.58
N ASN A 475 -33.04 -12.66 -1.30
CA ASN A 475 -33.07 -12.66 -2.77
C ASN A 475 -32.73 -11.29 -3.38
N ALA A 476 -32.71 -10.23 -2.59
CA ALA A 476 -32.23 -8.93 -3.07
C ALA A 476 -30.71 -8.95 -3.40
N CYS A 477 -29.97 -9.82 -2.72
CA CYS A 477 -28.51 -9.89 -2.84
C CYS A 477 -28.01 -11.19 -3.49
N HIS A 478 -28.70 -12.32 -3.27
CA HIS A 478 -28.29 -13.62 -3.78
C HIS A 478 -29.46 -14.62 -3.79
N ASP A 479 -29.42 -15.56 -4.70
CA ASP A 479 -30.27 -16.76 -4.63
C ASP A 479 -29.51 -17.85 -3.87
N LEU A 480 -30.21 -18.54 -2.97
CA LEU A 480 -29.68 -19.71 -2.25
C LEU A 480 -30.02 -20.96 -3.06
N LEU A 481 -29.00 -21.50 -3.79
CA LEU A 481 -29.18 -22.65 -4.67
C LEU A 481 -29.02 -24.00 -3.92
N ALA A 482 -28.22 -24.01 -2.86
CA ALA A 482 -28.11 -25.13 -1.92
C ALA A 482 -27.59 -24.60 -0.57
N MET A 483 -28.02 -25.24 0.54
CA MET A 483 -27.60 -24.86 1.88
C MET A 483 -27.19 -26.11 2.66
N ASP A 484 -25.97 -26.07 3.18
CA ASP A 484 -25.37 -27.09 4.05
C ASP A 484 -25.52 -28.53 3.49
N ASP A 485 -25.45 -28.66 2.17
CA ASP A 485 -25.56 -29.93 1.45
C ASP A 485 -24.15 -30.45 1.16
N PRO A 486 -23.81 -31.70 1.55
CA PRO A 486 -22.50 -32.27 1.27
C PRO A 486 -22.23 -32.46 -0.23
N ASP A 487 -23.28 -32.68 -1.03
CA ASP A 487 -23.17 -32.95 -2.48
C ASP A 487 -24.31 -32.27 -3.28
N PRO A 488 -24.28 -30.94 -3.42
CA PRO A 488 -25.36 -30.17 -4.04
C PRO A 488 -25.60 -30.56 -5.50
N LYS A 489 -26.81 -31.01 -5.83
CA LYS A 489 -27.20 -31.41 -7.20
C LYS A 489 -26.95 -30.31 -8.23
N ILE A 490 -27.14 -29.06 -7.85
CA ILE A 490 -26.92 -27.91 -8.74
C ILE A 490 -25.48 -27.86 -9.26
N LEU A 491 -24.48 -28.30 -8.49
CA LEU A 491 -23.09 -28.32 -8.94
C LEU A 491 -22.86 -29.36 -10.04
N HIS A 492 -23.55 -30.50 -9.98
CA HIS A 492 -23.52 -31.52 -11.06
C HIS A 492 -24.18 -30.99 -12.34
N GLU A 493 -25.31 -30.29 -12.19
CA GLU A 493 -26.04 -29.69 -13.33
C GLU A 493 -25.23 -28.57 -14.02
N LEU A 494 -24.44 -27.79 -13.27
CA LEU A 494 -23.56 -26.75 -13.78
C LEU A 494 -22.22 -27.29 -14.31
N GLY A 495 -22.00 -28.61 -14.33
CA GLY A 495 -20.75 -29.23 -14.81
C GLY A 495 -19.60 -29.10 -13.82
N GLY A 496 -19.86 -28.74 -12.57
CA GLY A 496 -18.89 -28.60 -11.50
C GLY A 496 -18.69 -29.85 -10.62
N GLY A 497 -19.12 -31.01 -11.09
CA GLY A 497 -19.00 -32.28 -10.39
C GLY A 497 -17.83 -33.11 -10.91
N SER A 498 -16.60 -32.88 -10.42
CA SER A 498 -15.53 -33.88 -10.45
C SER A 498 -14.51 -33.56 -9.37
#